data_5d88b5d4740b1cc2ffbe991545d1aca5
#
_entry.id   5d88b5d4740b1cc2ffbe991545d1aca5
#
_cell.length_a   1.000
_cell.length_b   1.000
_cell.length_c   1.000
_cell.angle_alpha   90.00
_cell.angle_beta   90.00
_cell.angle_gamma   90.00
#
_symmetry.space_group_name_H-M   'P 1'
#
loop_
_entity.id
_entity.type
_entity.pdbx_description
1 polymer ?
#
loop_
_entity_poly.entity_id
_entity_poly.type
_entity_poly.pdbx_seq_one_letter_code
_entity_poly.pdbx_strand_id
1 'polypeptide(L)'
;MEHSKISLLRRGAAGLRRGGLWVIFGLVLVIPKVNRLRRRRKLWNFVRIPIAFAGVVVLALGAARPHSFMLLVLGALMMLLAILLTPERPEFSVDAKVRELGALLAVDGGYYTDGARSRHRAKLFIGAEQLWVIDATLQVLVEIPLQQVRTVSVKPAGMNWSFRVDWGQATAEFLYEGNFAEHLARVADATVRSRLYRELPILR
;
A
#
# COMPACT_ATOMS: atom_id res chain seq x y z
N MET A 1 14.41 53.33 -23.91
CA MET A 1 14.14 52.67 -22.60
C MET A 1 13.68 51.21 -22.70
N GLU A 2 13.30 50.71 -23.84
CA GLU A 2 12.79 49.35 -24.03
C GLU A 2 13.90 48.24 -24.11
N HIS A 3 15.06 48.59 -24.66
CA HIS A 3 16.17 47.64 -24.78
C HIS A 3 16.74 47.10 -23.45
N SER A 4 16.62 47.89 -22.36
CA SER A 4 17.10 47.49 -21.03
C SER A 4 16.23 46.42 -20.39
N LYS A 5 14.91 46.44 -20.62
CA LYS A 5 13.96 45.46 -20.04
C LYS A 5 14.10 44.07 -20.67
N ILE A 6 14.39 43.97 -21.96
CA ILE A 6 14.55 42.70 -22.69
C ILE A 6 15.83 41.99 -22.27
N SER A 7 16.90 42.73 -21.96
CA SER A 7 18.16 42.13 -21.49
C SER A 7 18.06 41.54 -20.09
N LEU A 8 17.27 42.16 -19.20
CA LEU A 8 16.99 41.66 -17.85
C LEU A 8 16.15 40.39 -17.86
N LEU A 9 15.13 40.32 -18.72
CA LEU A 9 14.30 39.11 -18.88
C LEU A 9 15.09 37.94 -19.45
N ARG A 10 16.00 38.17 -20.41
CA ARG A 10 16.88 37.10 -20.95
C ARG A 10 17.88 36.57 -19.91
N ARG A 11 18.45 37.45 -19.06
CA ARG A 11 19.34 37.01 -17.97
C ARG A 11 18.61 36.24 -16.89
N GLY A 12 17.38 36.66 -16.54
CA GLY A 12 16.50 35.95 -15.61
C GLY A 12 16.13 34.53 -16.13
N ALA A 13 15.77 34.41 -17.41
CA ALA A 13 15.43 33.12 -18.01
C ALA A 13 16.61 32.15 -18.09
N ALA A 14 17.84 32.66 -18.33
CA ALA A 14 19.03 31.82 -18.35
C ALA A 14 19.42 31.32 -16.94
N GLY A 15 19.22 32.14 -15.91
CA GLY A 15 19.41 31.76 -14.51
C GLY A 15 18.39 30.70 -14.06
N LEU A 16 17.12 30.86 -14.44
CA LEU A 16 16.07 29.88 -14.16
C LEU A 16 16.35 28.52 -14.83
N ARG A 17 16.85 28.51 -16.04
CA ARG A 17 17.18 27.27 -16.78
C ARG A 17 18.34 26.51 -16.13
N ARG A 18 19.37 27.20 -15.67
CA ARG A 18 20.49 26.56 -14.96
C ARG A 18 20.11 26.08 -13.57
N GLY A 19 19.37 26.88 -12.80
CA GLY A 19 18.85 26.49 -11.49
C GLY A 19 17.90 25.31 -11.55
N GLY A 20 16.98 25.29 -12.54
CA GLY A 20 16.05 24.17 -12.74
C GLY A 20 16.73 22.86 -13.06
N LEU A 21 17.80 22.87 -13.88
CA LEU A 21 18.59 21.67 -14.19
C LEU A 21 19.30 21.10 -12.95
N TRP A 22 19.85 21.94 -12.08
CA TRP A 22 20.46 21.49 -10.82
C TRP A 22 19.46 20.90 -9.84
N VAL A 23 18.24 21.44 -9.78
CA VAL A 23 17.16 20.90 -8.96
C VAL A 23 16.74 19.53 -9.47
N ILE A 24 16.58 19.37 -10.79
CA ILE A 24 16.22 18.07 -11.39
C ILE A 24 17.34 17.05 -11.16
N PHE A 25 18.60 17.44 -11.32
CA PHE A 25 19.74 16.56 -11.09
C PHE A 25 19.86 16.15 -9.61
N GLY A 26 19.64 17.09 -8.68
CA GLY A 26 19.57 16.81 -7.25
C GLY A 26 18.42 15.83 -6.90
N LEU A 27 17.23 16.04 -7.47
CA LEU A 27 16.10 15.13 -7.32
C LEU A 27 16.40 13.71 -7.81
N VAL A 28 17.00 13.56 -9.01
CA VAL A 28 17.35 12.26 -9.58
C VAL A 28 18.38 11.51 -8.72
N LEU A 29 19.34 12.22 -8.11
CA LEU A 29 20.33 11.62 -7.20
C LEU A 29 19.76 11.23 -5.84
N VAL A 30 18.74 11.94 -5.36
CA VAL A 30 18.11 11.71 -4.04
C VAL A 30 17.08 10.60 -4.09
N ILE A 31 16.35 10.43 -5.21
CA ILE A 31 15.29 9.43 -5.37
C ILE A 31 15.73 8.00 -4.98
N PRO A 32 16.88 7.46 -5.42
CA PRO A 32 17.27 6.10 -5.06
C PRO A 32 17.62 5.94 -3.57
N LYS A 33 18.19 6.99 -2.94
CA LYS A 33 18.47 6.99 -1.49
C LYS A 33 17.19 7.06 -0.68
N VAL A 34 16.22 7.83 -1.16
CA VAL A 34 14.88 7.95 -0.58
C VAL A 34 14.14 6.61 -0.63
N ASN A 35 14.22 5.87 -1.74
CA ASN A 35 13.59 4.56 -1.85
C ASN A 35 14.16 3.53 -0.86
N ARG A 36 15.46 3.57 -0.54
CA ARG A 36 16.05 2.70 0.49
C ARG A 36 15.57 3.04 1.91
N LEU A 37 15.40 4.31 2.21
CA LEU A 37 14.88 4.81 3.49
C LEU A 37 13.37 4.54 3.63
N ARG A 38 12.62 4.47 2.55
CA ARG A 38 11.17 4.22 2.47
C ARG A 38 10.74 2.90 3.13
N ARG A 39 11.63 1.91 3.24
CA ARG A 39 11.37 0.65 3.94
C ARG A 39 11.25 0.78 5.47
N ARG A 40 11.69 1.88 6.07
CA ARG A 40 11.58 2.10 7.53
C ARG A 40 10.39 3.00 7.88
N ARG A 41 9.19 2.44 7.83
CA ARG A 41 7.87 3.10 7.94
C ARG A 41 7.70 4.05 9.14
N LYS A 42 8.19 3.68 10.33
CA LYS A 42 8.02 4.50 11.55
C LYS A 42 8.86 5.79 11.54
N LEU A 43 10.08 5.73 11.03
CA LEU A 43 10.96 6.89 10.92
C LEU A 43 10.46 7.90 9.88
N TRP A 44 9.79 7.44 8.83
CA TRP A 44 9.29 8.28 7.75
C TRP A 44 8.16 9.22 8.14
N ASN A 45 7.19 8.74 8.91
CA ASN A 45 6.10 9.61 9.39
C ASN A 45 6.65 10.70 10.30
N PHE A 46 7.69 10.41 11.08
CA PHE A 46 8.32 11.38 11.97
C PHE A 46 9.07 12.50 11.21
N VAL A 47 9.62 12.21 10.05
CA VAL A 47 10.34 13.18 9.21
C VAL A 47 9.39 13.91 8.26
N ARG A 48 8.42 13.21 7.70
CA ARG A 48 7.46 13.75 6.72
C ARG A 48 6.56 14.84 7.27
N ILE A 49 6.02 14.63 8.48
CA ILE A 49 5.08 15.59 9.10
C ILE A 49 5.75 16.94 9.36
N PRO A 50 6.95 17.02 9.98
CA PRO A 50 7.66 18.28 10.14
C PRO A 50 8.01 18.98 8.81
N ILE A 51 8.41 18.21 7.77
CA ILE A 51 8.73 18.77 6.45
C ILE A 51 7.47 19.37 5.80
N ALA A 52 6.34 18.67 5.86
CA ALA A 52 5.08 19.16 5.33
C ALA A 52 4.64 20.43 6.07
N PHE A 53 4.71 20.43 7.39
CA PHE A 53 4.35 21.58 8.22
C PHE A 53 5.26 22.77 7.93
N ALA A 54 6.58 22.57 7.88
CA ALA A 54 7.54 23.62 7.52
C ALA A 54 7.27 24.18 6.11
N GLY A 55 6.93 23.31 5.15
CA GLY A 55 6.54 23.71 3.79
C GLY A 55 5.32 24.62 3.77
N VAL A 56 4.28 24.30 4.54
CA VAL A 56 3.08 25.14 4.67
C VAL A 56 3.41 26.51 5.29
N VAL A 57 4.21 26.54 6.36
CA VAL A 57 4.64 27.79 7.01
C VAL A 57 5.45 28.67 6.05
N VAL A 58 6.41 28.07 5.32
CA VAL A 58 7.22 28.81 4.34
C VAL A 58 6.38 29.34 3.19
N LEU A 59 5.38 28.58 2.70
CA LEU A 59 4.42 29.06 1.70
C LEU A 59 3.58 30.22 2.22
N ALA A 60 3.08 30.14 3.44
CA ALA A 60 2.29 31.20 4.05
C ALA A 60 3.12 32.48 4.22
N LEU A 61 4.37 32.39 4.67
CA LEU A 61 5.30 33.51 4.78
C LEU A 61 5.66 34.10 3.40
N GLY A 62 5.79 33.25 2.38
CA GLY A 62 6.04 33.68 1.01
C GLY A 62 4.85 34.42 0.41
N ALA A 63 3.63 33.99 0.70
CA ALA A 63 2.40 34.64 0.25
C ALA A 63 2.16 36.00 0.95
N ALA A 64 2.57 36.12 2.21
CA ALA A 64 2.43 37.36 2.98
C ALA A 64 3.42 38.45 2.56
N ARG A 65 4.48 38.14 1.81
CA ARG A 65 5.52 39.08 1.39
C ARG A 65 5.56 39.24 -0.13
N PRO A 66 5.19 40.42 -0.71
CA PRO A 66 4.96 40.58 -2.14
C PRO A 66 6.21 40.43 -3.04
N HIS A 67 7.41 40.22 -2.49
CA HIS A 67 8.66 40.10 -3.26
C HIS A 67 9.46 38.80 -2.97
N SER A 68 8.86 37.83 -2.28
CA SER A 68 9.58 36.65 -1.84
C SER A 68 9.25 35.39 -2.67
N PHE A 69 9.35 35.51 -4.00
CA PHE A 69 9.20 34.38 -4.92
C PHE A 69 10.04 33.14 -4.51
N MET A 70 11.24 33.37 -3.97
CA MET A 70 12.10 32.32 -3.45
C MET A 70 11.46 31.50 -2.32
N LEU A 71 10.70 32.13 -1.41
CA LEU A 71 10.02 31.44 -0.32
C LEU A 71 8.87 30.58 -0.85
N LEU A 72 8.14 31.05 -1.85
CA LEU A 72 7.09 30.27 -2.49
C LEU A 72 7.65 29.00 -3.17
N VAL A 73 8.75 29.17 -3.90
CA VAL A 73 9.45 28.04 -4.54
C VAL A 73 9.97 27.04 -3.51
N LEU A 74 10.58 27.54 -2.43
CA LEU A 74 11.10 26.68 -1.36
C LEU A 74 9.98 25.91 -0.64
N GLY A 75 8.89 26.59 -0.31
CA GLY A 75 7.72 25.95 0.32
C GLY A 75 7.07 24.91 -0.58
N ALA A 76 6.92 25.20 -1.88
CA ALA A 76 6.42 24.25 -2.87
C ALA A 76 7.35 23.02 -2.99
N LEU A 77 8.65 23.23 -2.96
CA LEU A 77 9.65 22.14 -3.02
C LEU A 77 9.60 21.25 -1.77
N MET A 78 9.43 21.85 -0.59
CA MET A 78 9.24 21.09 0.66
C MET A 78 7.94 20.29 0.65
N MET A 79 6.85 20.84 0.15
CA MET A 79 5.58 20.11 -0.01
C MET A 79 5.70 18.97 -1.00
N LEU A 80 6.34 19.20 -2.15
CA LEU A 80 6.62 18.15 -3.13
C LEU A 80 7.47 17.04 -2.52
N LEU A 81 8.52 17.40 -1.76
CA LEU A 81 9.34 16.44 -1.05
C LEU A 81 8.52 15.63 -0.05
N ALA A 82 7.64 16.26 0.72
CA ALA A 82 6.77 15.56 1.67
C ALA A 82 5.80 14.58 0.97
N ILE A 83 5.34 14.91 -0.25
CA ILE A 83 4.51 14.01 -1.08
C ILE A 83 5.34 12.85 -1.62
N LEU A 84 6.54 13.11 -2.15
CA LEU A 84 7.45 12.08 -2.65
C LEU A 84 7.92 11.12 -1.55
N LEU A 85 7.99 11.60 -0.30
CA LEU A 85 8.28 10.82 0.89
C LEU A 85 7.07 10.03 1.41
N THR A 86 5.95 9.97 0.68
CA THR A 86 4.81 9.16 1.08
C THR A 86 5.24 7.69 1.17
N PRO A 87 5.04 7.02 2.31
CA PRO A 87 5.40 5.61 2.43
C PRO A 87 4.65 4.81 1.36
N GLU A 88 5.31 3.82 0.79
CA GLU A 88 4.67 2.91 -0.16
C GLU A 88 3.36 2.41 0.45
N ARG A 89 2.30 2.48 -0.33
CA ARG A 89 1.01 1.94 0.08
C ARG A 89 1.22 0.46 0.40
N PRO A 90 0.55 -0.07 1.42
CA PRO A 90 0.65 -1.50 1.76
C PRO A 90 0.32 -2.43 0.58
N GLU A 91 -0.39 -1.93 -0.41
CA GLU A 91 -0.72 -2.63 -1.67
C GLU A 91 0.52 -3.09 -2.45
N PHE A 92 1.58 -2.27 -2.51
CA PHE A 92 2.82 -2.68 -3.21
C PHE A 92 3.56 -3.82 -2.51
N SER A 93 3.42 -3.89 -1.18
CA SER A 93 4.00 -5.00 -0.43
C SER A 93 3.15 -6.27 -0.52
N VAL A 94 1.84 -6.16 -0.78
CA VAL A 94 0.96 -7.31 -1.05
C VAL A 94 1.35 -8.00 -2.35
N ASP A 95 1.56 -7.24 -3.44
CA ASP A 95 1.96 -7.82 -4.73
C ASP A 95 3.33 -8.51 -4.67
N ALA A 96 4.26 -7.97 -3.86
CA ALA A 96 5.53 -8.63 -3.61
C ALA A 96 5.34 -9.94 -2.85
N LYS A 97 4.45 -9.96 -1.85
CA LYS A 97 4.15 -11.14 -1.05
C LYS A 97 3.38 -12.19 -1.84
N VAL A 98 2.46 -11.78 -2.72
CA VAL A 98 1.77 -12.66 -3.68
C VAL A 98 2.78 -13.41 -4.55
N ARG A 99 3.77 -12.71 -5.09
CA ARG A 99 4.83 -13.32 -5.93
C ARG A 99 5.76 -14.21 -5.12
N GLU A 100 6.14 -13.80 -3.90
CA GLU A 100 6.99 -14.58 -3.00
C GLU A 100 6.36 -15.91 -2.65
N LEU A 101 5.05 -15.92 -2.35
CA LEU A 101 4.31 -17.11 -1.95
C LEU A 101 3.78 -17.92 -3.15
N GLY A 102 3.89 -17.42 -4.37
CA GLY A 102 3.23 -18.00 -5.53
C GLY A 102 1.69 -18.01 -5.41
N ALA A 103 1.14 -17.05 -4.67
CA ALA A 103 -0.30 -16.99 -4.47
C ALA A 103 -1.00 -16.56 -5.78
N LEU A 104 -2.14 -17.14 -6.04
CA LEU A 104 -2.96 -16.89 -7.22
C LEU A 104 -3.94 -15.73 -6.98
N LEU A 105 -4.37 -15.59 -5.72
CA LEU A 105 -5.32 -14.59 -5.28
C LEU A 105 -4.96 -14.12 -3.88
N ALA A 106 -5.07 -12.82 -3.65
CA ALA A 106 -5.03 -12.21 -2.33
C ALA A 106 -6.35 -11.49 -2.06
N VAL A 107 -7.04 -11.86 -0.99
CA VAL A 107 -8.30 -11.24 -0.56
C VAL A 107 -8.01 -10.38 0.67
N ASP A 108 -8.22 -9.08 0.56
CA ASP A 108 -8.04 -8.09 1.64
C ASP A 108 -9.38 -7.73 2.30
N GLY A 109 -9.30 -7.05 3.44
CA GLY A 109 -10.48 -6.52 4.16
C GLY A 109 -11.13 -7.49 5.12
N GLY A 110 -10.47 -8.61 5.44
CA GLY A 110 -10.96 -9.60 6.38
C GLY A 110 -10.35 -9.48 7.78
N TYR A 111 -11.05 -10.08 8.74
CA TYR A 111 -10.56 -10.34 10.08
C TYR A 111 -10.48 -11.85 10.28
N TYR A 112 -9.33 -12.31 10.72
CA TYR A 112 -9.12 -13.71 11.09
C TYR A 112 -9.45 -13.92 12.57
N THR A 113 -10.13 -15.03 12.86
CA THR A 113 -10.42 -15.49 14.22
C THR A 113 -9.93 -16.93 14.39
N ASP A 114 -9.09 -17.16 15.38
CA ASP A 114 -8.49 -18.47 15.68
C ASP A 114 -9.25 -19.22 16.78
N GLY A 115 -10.55 -19.05 16.89
CA GLY A 115 -11.36 -19.68 17.95
C GLY A 115 -11.19 -19.09 19.34
N ALA A 116 -10.11 -18.39 19.64
CA ALA A 116 -9.82 -17.78 20.95
C ALA A 116 -10.42 -16.37 21.14
N ARG A 117 -11.39 -15.97 20.32
CA ARG A 117 -12.05 -14.65 20.31
C ARG A 117 -11.15 -13.46 19.94
N SER A 118 -9.89 -13.65 19.66
CA SER A 118 -9.04 -12.56 19.16
C SER A 118 -9.28 -12.35 17.67
N ARG A 119 -9.66 -11.12 17.30
CA ARG A 119 -9.82 -10.71 15.91
C ARG A 119 -8.56 -10.02 15.45
N HIS A 120 -7.89 -10.59 14.47
CA HIS A 120 -6.73 -10.00 13.84
C HIS A 120 -7.08 -9.55 12.43
N ARG A 121 -6.76 -8.29 12.09
CA ARG A 121 -6.88 -7.87 10.70
C ARG A 121 -5.91 -8.68 9.86
N ALA A 122 -6.44 -9.46 8.94
CA ALA A 122 -5.67 -10.39 8.14
C ALA A 122 -6.10 -10.35 6.68
N LYS A 123 -5.20 -10.81 5.83
CA LYS A 123 -5.42 -11.02 4.40
C LYS A 123 -5.33 -12.52 4.14
N LEU A 124 -6.21 -13.01 3.29
CA LEU A 124 -6.20 -14.39 2.85
C LEU A 124 -5.49 -14.48 1.50
N PHE A 125 -4.43 -15.27 1.44
CA PHE A 125 -3.70 -15.59 0.21
C PHE A 125 -4.01 -17.02 -0.18
N ILE A 126 -4.41 -17.21 -1.42
CA ILE A 126 -4.81 -18.51 -1.95
C ILE A 126 -3.80 -18.90 -3.02
N GLY A 127 -3.04 -19.96 -2.79
CA GLY A 127 -2.11 -20.55 -3.72
C GLY A 127 -2.66 -21.77 -4.44
N ALA A 128 -1.77 -22.49 -5.13
CA ALA A 128 -2.12 -23.75 -5.81
C ALA A 128 -2.36 -24.89 -4.81
N GLU A 129 -1.54 -24.97 -3.76
CA GLU A 129 -1.51 -26.10 -2.82
C GLU A 129 -1.77 -25.65 -1.38
N GLN A 130 -1.70 -24.36 -1.09
CA GLN A 130 -1.77 -23.81 0.26
C GLN A 130 -2.59 -22.52 0.32
N LEU A 131 -3.18 -22.29 1.49
CA LEU A 131 -3.78 -21.01 1.89
C LEU A 131 -2.90 -20.41 2.97
N TRP A 132 -2.67 -19.11 2.91
CA TRP A 132 -1.95 -18.37 3.94
C TRP A 132 -2.83 -17.28 4.53
N VAL A 133 -2.87 -17.25 5.84
CA VAL A 133 -3.42 -16.12 6.61
C VAL A 133 -2.27 -15.20 6.95
N ILE A 134 -2.34 -13.97 6.50
CA ILE A 134 -1.24 -13.00 6.62
C ILE A 134 -1.76 -11.77 7.34
N ASP A 135 -1.01 -11.30 8.33
CA ASP A 135 -1.37 -10.11 9.10
C ASP A 135 -1.13 -8.79 8.33
N ALA A 136 -1.45 -7.67 8.97
CA ALA A 136 -1.22 -6.34 8.40
C ALA A 136 0.28 -6.01 8.21
N THR A 137 1.19 -6.76 8.86
CA THR A 137 2.64 -6.61 8.76
C THR A 137 3.27 -7.54 7.72
N LEU A 138 2.44 -8.30 7.00
CA LEU A 138 2.80 -9.32 6.01
C LEU A 138 3.55 -10.52 6.61
N GLN A 139 3.33 -10.80 7.89
CA GLN A 139 3.77 -12.03 8.52
C GLN A 139 2.70 -13.11 8.36
N VAL A 140 3.14 -14.33 8.08
CA VAL A 140 2.25 -15.48 7.97
C VAL A 140 1.81 -15.87 9.39
N LEU A 141 0.51 -15.83 9.64
CA LEU A 141 -0.10 -16.26 10.90
C LEU A 141 -0.42 -17.75 10.88
N VAL A 142 -0.96 -18.23 9.76
CA VAL A 142 -1.36 -19.63 9.58
C VAL A 142 -1.12 -20.04 8.14
N GLU A 143 -0.66 -21.27 7.98
CA GLU A 143 -0.56 -21.99 6.71
C GLU A 143 -1.51 -23.16 6.72
N ILE A 144 -2.35 -23.26 5.70
CA ILE A 144 -3.36 -24.30 5.59
C ILE A 144 -3.11 -25.08 4.29
N PRO A 145 -2.60 -26.30 4.36
CA PRO A 145 -2.46 -27.15 3.18
C PRO A 145 -3.85 -27.48 2.61
N LEU A 146 -4.06 -27.22 1.32
CA LEU A 146 -5.36 -27.48 0.66
C LEU A 146 -5.77 -28.95 0.74
N GLN A 147 -4.81 -29.87 0.71
CA GLN A 147 -5.04 -31.32 0.85
C GLN A 147 -5.66 -31.71 2.20
N GLN A 148 -5.48 -30.89 3.24
CA GLN A 148 -6.04 -31.12 4.57
C GLN A 148 -7.40 -30.42 4.77
N VAL A 149 -7.83 -29.58 3.82
CA VAL A 149 -9.10 -28.87 3.89
C VAL A 149 -10.24 -29.89 3.73
N ARG A 150 -11.10 -29.94 4.73
CA ARG A 150 -12.28 -30.84 4.75
C ARG A 150 -13.51 -30.13 4.24
N THR A 151 -13.77 -28.94 4.76
CA THR A 151 -14.96 -28.17 4.41
C THR A 151 -14.63 -26.70 4.26
N VAL A 152 -15.33 -26.09 3.31
CA VAL A 152 -15.33 -24.63 3.10
C VAL A 152 -16.76 -24.17 3.09
N SER A 153 -17.05 -23.13 3.84
CA SER A 153 -18.41 -22.59 3.91
C SER A 153 -18.42 -21.06 3.98
N VAL A 154 -19.40 -20.48 3.31
CA VAL A 154 -19.69 -19.04 3.37
C VAL A 154 -21.06 -18.84 4.00
N LYS A 155 -21.15 -17.98 5.00
CA LYS A 155 -22.40 -17.70 5.71
C LYS A 155 -22.53 -16.21 5.99
N PRO A 156 -23.76 -15.67 5.95
CA PRO A 156 -24.01 -14.33 6.46
C PRO A 156 -23.81 -14.30 7.98
N ALA A 157 -23.14 -13.26 8.48
CA ALA A 157 -22.85 -13.02 9.89
C ALA A 157 -23.31 -11.60 10.29
N GLY A 158 -24.62 -11.42 10.41
CA GLY A 158 -25.23 -10.11 10.60
C GLY A 158 -25.11 -9.23 9.35
N MET A 159 -24.44 -8.06 9.47
CA MET A 159 -24.12 -7.18 8.32
C MET A 159 -22.83 -7.58 7.60
N ASN A 160 -22.18 -8.63 8.06
CA ASN A 160 -20.90 -9.11 7.56
C ASN A 160 -21.07 -10.48 6.90
N TRP A 161 -19.99 -10.96 6.26
CA TRP A 161 -19.94 -12.30 5.68
C TRP A 161 -18.76 -13.08 6.24
N SER A 162 -19.03 -14.31 6.68
CA SER A 162 -18.03 -15.24 7.20
C SER A 162 -17.65 -16.26 6.14
N PHE A 163 -16.33 -16.38 5.90
CA PHE A 163 -15.72 -17.45 5.13
C PHE A 163 -14.96 -18.36 6.11
N ARG A 164 -15.36 -19.62 6.20
CA ARG A 164 -14.82 -20.59 7.14
C ARG A 164 -14.17 -21.74 6.39
N VAL A 165 -12.99 -22.10 6.85
CA VAL A 165 -12.20 -23.26 6.36
C VAL A 165 -11.93 -24.18 7.53
N ASP A 166 -12.33 -25.43 7.42
CA ASP A 166 -12.02 -26.48 8.39
C ASP A 166 -10.97 -27.42 7.79
N TRP A 167 -9.84 -27.61 8.49
CA TRP A 167 -8.77 -28.50 8.05
C TRP A 167 -8.24 -29.31 9.25
N GLY A 168 -7.96 -30.59 9.03
CA GLY A 168 -7.52 -31.45 10.12
C GLY A 168 -8.48 -31.42 11.30
N GLN A 169 -8.01 -30.89 12.43
CA GLN A 169 -8.81 -30.63 13.63
C GLN A 169 -8.95 -29.13 13.93
N ALA A 170 -8.47 -28.26 13.05
CA ALA A 170 -8.48 -26.82 13.21
C ALA A 170 -9.51 -26.13 12.29
N THR A 171 -9.87 -24.92 12.66
CA THR A 171 -10.82 -24.08 11.93
C THR A 171 -10.26 -22.66 11.83
N ALA A 172 -10.33 -22.08 10.65
CA ALA A 172 -10.09 -20.66 10.43
C ALA A 172 -11.38 -19.98 9.97
N GLU A 173 -11.71 -18.89 10.60
CA GLU A 173 -12.85 -18.07 10.21
C GLU A 173 -12.38 -16.67 9.82
N PHE A 174 -12.80 -16.22 8.63
CA PHE A 174 -12.56 -14.90 8.10
C PHE A 174 -13.86 -14.14 8.04
N LEU A 175 -13.90 -12.99 8.71
CA LEU A 175 -15.04 -12.10 8.69
C LEU A 175 -14.75 -10.94 7.77
N TYR A 176 -15.51 -10.81 6.69
CA TYR A 176 -15.45 -9.70 5.76
C TYR A 176 -16.52 -8.66 6.10
N GLU A 177 -16.13 -7.38 6.09
CA GLU A 177 -17.00 -6.25 6.45
C GLU A 177 -17.17 -5.31 5.24
N GLY A 178 -18.31 -4.59 5.22
CA GLY A 178 -18.62 -3.58 4.22
C GLY A 178 -19.39 -4.08 3.00
N ASN A 179 -19.59 -3.20 2.03
CA ASN A 179 -20.48 -3.41 0.87
C ASN A 179 -20.06 -4.57 -0.06
N PHE A 180 -18.79 -4.95 -0.05
CA PHE A 180 -18.25 -6.03 -0.87
C PHE A 180 -18.01 -7.33 -0.08
N ALA A 181 -18.42 -7.40 1.18
CA ALA A 181 -18.12 -8.54 2.06
C ALA A 181 -18.61 -9.87 1.47
N GLU A 182 -19.82 -9.91 0.95
CA GLU A 182 -20.38 -11.09 0.28
C GLU A 182 -19.55 -11.51 -0.93
N HIS A 183 -19.21 -10.55 -1.78
CA HIS A 183 -18.43 -10.82 -2.98
C HIS A 183 -17.05 -11.39 -2.63
N LEU A 184 -16.36 -10.78 -1.66
CA LEU A 184 -15.04 -11.23 -1.22
C LEU A 184 -15.09 -12.64 -0.63
N ALA A 185 -16.09 -12.93 0.21
CA ALA A 185 -16.28 -14.27 0.79
C ALA A 185 -16.57 -15.32 -0.28
N ARG A 186 -17.44 -15.01 -1.26
CA ARG A 186 -17.76 -15.92 -2.38
C ARG A 186 -16.60 -16.13 -3.33
N VAL A 187 -15.80 -15.10 -3.63
CA VAL A 187 -14.59 -15.22 -4.45
C VAL A 187 -13.56 -16.12 -3.77
N ALA A 188 -13.36 -15.96 -2.46
CA ALA A 188 -12.49 -16.83 -1.69
C ALA A 188 -12.98 -18.29 -1.74
N ASP A 189 -14.27 -18.56 -1.48
CA ASP A 189 -14.87 -19.89 -1.52
C ASP A 189 -14.75 -20.53 -2.92
N ALA A 190 -15.13 -19.80 -3.97
CA ALA A 190 -15.06 -20.32 -5.34
C ALA A 190 -13.62 -20.67 -5.74
N THR A 191 -12.65 -19.80 -5.35
CA THR A 191 -11.24 -20.06 -5.66
C THR A 191 -10.71 -21.29 -4.92
N VAL A 192 -11.00 -21.44 -3.64
CA VAL A 192 -10.59 -22.62 -2.86
C VAL A 192 -11.25 -23.88 -3.41
N ARG A 193 -12.56 -23.88 -3.63
CA ARG A 193 -13.27 -25.03 -4.21
C ARG A 193 -12.72 -25.41 -5.58
N SER A 194 -12.45 -24.46 -6.44
CA SER A 194 -11.89 -24.75 -7.77
C SER A 194 -10.55 -25.49 -7.71
N ARG A 195 -9.81 -25.34 -6.61
CA ARG A 195 -8.55 -26.06 -6.38
C ARG A 195 -8.78 -27.44 -5.78
N LEU A 196 -9.64 -27.54 -4.77
CA LEU A 196 -10.02 -28.82 -4.16
C LEU A 196 -10.59 -29.80 -5.19
N TYR A 197 -11.45 -29.34 -6.11
CA TYR A 197 -12.05 -30.21 -7.13
C TYR A 197 -11.12 -30.52 -8.31
N ARG A 198 -10.04 -29.76 -8.51
CA ARG A 198 -9.07 -30.03 -9.59
C ARG A 198 -8.21 -31.26 -9.34
N GLU A 199 -8.08 -31.65 -8.07
CA GLU A 199 -7.32 -32.86 -7.65
C GLU A 199 -8.17 -34.13 -7.59
N LEU A 200 -9.48 -34.02 -7.75
CA LEU A 200 -10.32 -35.23 -7.85
C LEU A 200 -10.12 -35.82 -9.25
N PRO A 201 -9.53 -37.02 -9.37
CA PRO A 201 -9.44 -37.71 -10.65
C PRO A 201 -10.87 -37.90 -11.18
N ILE A 202 -11.14 -37.43 -12.39
CA ILE A 202 -12.39 -37.71 -13.10
C ILE A 202 -12.40 -39.24 -13.22
N LEU A 203 -13.13 -39.92 -12.33
CA LEU A 203 -13.44 -41.35 -12.47
C LEU A 203 -14.29 -41.43 -13.74
N ARG A 204 -13.62 -41.82 -14.84
CA ARG A 204 -14.22 -42.23 -16.09
C ARG A 204 -14.59 -43.73 -15.99
#